data_120b15b2d2a83520d3b76d7cf5738061
#
_entry.id   120b15b2d2a83520d3b76d7cf5738061
#
_cell.length_a   1.000
_cell.length_b   1.000
_cell.length_c   1.000
_cell.angle_alpha   90.00
_cell.angle_beta   90.00
_cell.angle_gamma   90.00
#
_symmetry.space_group_name_H-M   'P 1'
#
loop_
_entity.id
_entity.type
_entity.pdbx_description
1 polymer ?
#
loop_
_entity_poly.entity_id
_entity_poly.type
_entity_poly.pdbx_seq_one_letter_code
_entity_poly.pdbx_strand_id
1 'polypeptide(L)'
;MILARKEIIMGTEYVLKQLLQENDGWLPLKEVLDQGISKYEFYKFAEKNGLERVGQGIYVSADVWPDSMYLIHLRSAQAIFSHETALFLHDMTDREPSYYSVTVRTGYNPHRLKEDGIKVYTIRKELHMLGKSKIKTPFGHTVPVYDIERTLCDVLRSRNGVEIQVFQDALKSYVKRKDKNLRSLMQYADALNVSAILKPYLEVLL
;
A
#
# COMPACT_ATOMS: atom_id res chain seq x y z
N MET A 1 -43.70 0.96 -16.99
CA MET A 1 -42.61 -0.01 -16.72
C MET A 1 -41.32 0.29 -17.48
N ILE A 2 -41.35 0.66 -18.78
CA ILE A 2 -40.14 0.97 -19.58
C ILE A 2 -39.49 2.31 -19.17
N LEU A 3 -40.25 3.33 -18.85
CA LEU A 3 -39.72 4.65 -18.39
C LEU A 3 -39.01 4.57 -17.04
N ALA A 4 -39.60 3.91 -16.04
CA ALA A 4 -38.97 3.72 -14.73
C ALA A 4 -37.65 2.91 -14.82
N ARG A 5 -37.56 1.96 -15.73
CA ARG A 5 -36.33 1.19 -15.98
C ARG A 5 -35.24 2.03 -16.66
N LYS A 6 -35.60 2.98 -17.53
CA LYS A 6 -34.66 3.96 -18.13
C LYS A 6 -34.13 4.95 -17.10
N GLU A 7 -34.96 5.46 -16.21
CA GLU A 7 -34.54 6.39 -15.14
C GLU A 7 -33.60 5.72 -14.15
N ILE A 8 -33.88 4.47 -13.73
CA ILE A 8 -33.00 3.69 -12.88
C ILE A 8 -31.63 3.43 -13.57
N ILE A 9 -31.64 3.07 -14.85
CA ILE A 9 -30.39 2.82 -15.62
C ILE A 9 -29.58 4.11 -15.78
N MET A 10 -30.22 5.25 -16.02
CA MET A 10 -29.53 6.56 -16.09
C MET A 10 -28.92 6.92 -14.72
N GLY A 11 -29.61 6.65 -13.60
CA GLY A 11 -29.08 6.85 -12.26
C GLY A 11 -27.89 5.97 -11.96
N THR A 12 -27.95 4.69 -12.32
CA THR A 12 -26.86 3.72 -12.14
C THR A 12 -25.61 4.11 -12.96
N GLU A 13 -25.79 4.46 -14.24
CA GLU A 13 -24.66 4.88 -15.09
C GLU A 13 -24.00 6.16 -14.57
N TYR A 14 -24.77 7.08 -14.05
CA TYR A 14 -24.26 8.31 -13.44
C TYR A 14 -23.40 8.00 -12.19
N VAL A 15 -23.89 7.16 -11.29
CA VAL A 15 -23.14 6.74 -10.09
C VAL A 15 -21.84 6.04 -10.47
N LEU A 16 -21.87 5.14 -11.46
CA LEU A 16 -20.66 4.43 -11.92
C LEU A 16 -19.62 5.40 -12.53
N LYS A 17 -20.07 6.41 -13.26
CA LYS A 17 -19.17 7.46 -13.79
C LYS A 17 -18.58 8.31 -12.69
N GLN A 18 -19.36 8.67 -11.65
CA GLN A 18 -18.84 9.40 -10.50
C GLN A 18 -17.80 8.58 -9.76
N LEU A 19 -18.07 7.30 -9.44
CA LEU A 19 -17.10 6.42 -8.78
C LEU A 19 -15.81 6.29 -9.59
N LEU A 20 -15.92 6.15 -10.92
CA LEU A 20 -14.76 6.08 -11.81
C LEU A 20 -13.93 7.37 -11.76
N GLN A 21 -14.59 8.52 -11.72
CA GLN A 21 -13.94 9.84 -11.64
C GLN A 21 -13.32 10.10 -10.26
N GLU A 22 -14.02 9.76 -9.17
CA GLU A 22 -13.54 9.92 -7.80
C GLU A 22 -12.33 9.04 -7.49
N ASN A 23 -12.21 7.89 -8.17
CA ASN A 23 -11.12 6.94 -8.03
C ASN A 23 -10.08 7.05 -9.18
N ASP A 24 -9.95 8.22 -9.81
CA ASP A 24 -8.95 8.49 -10.85
C ASP A 24 -8.93 7.40 -11.96
N GLY A 25 -10.11 6.96 -12.39
CA GLY A 25 -10.27 5.95 -13.44
C GLY A 25 -10.19 4.50 -12.98
N TRP A 26 -10.11 4.24 -11.68
CA TRP A 26 -10.20 2.89 -11.10
C TRP A 26 -11.63 2.57 -10.64
N LEU A 27 -12.07 1.35 -10.89
CA LEU A 27 -13.42 0.90 -10.51
C LEU A 27 -13.38 -0.50 -9.88
N PRO A 28 -13.18 -0.59 -8.55
CA PRO A 28 -13.29 -1.85 -7.83
C PRO A 28 -14.74 -2.33 -7.78
N LEU A 29 -15.01 -3.55 -8.22
CA LEU A 29 -16.35 -4.16 -8.17
C LEU A 29 -16.95 -4.13 -6.76
N LYS A 30 -16.12 -4.28 -5.73
CA LYS A 30 -16.57 -4.23 -4.34
C LYS A 30 -17.26 -2.90 -4.02
N GLU A 31 -16.66 -1.78 -4.38
CA GLU A 31 -17.23 -0.44 -4.13
C GLU A 31 -18.55 -0.25 -4.88
N VAL A 32 -18.64 -0.77 -6.10
CA VAL A 32 -19.88 -0.74 -6.89
C VAL A 32 -20.99 -1.53 -6.21
N LEU A 33 -20.67 -2.73 -5.70
CA LEU A 33 -21.63 -3.55 -4.94
C LEU A 33 -22.07 -2.90 -3.63
N ASP A 34 -21.16 -2.20 -2.96
CA ASP A 34 -21.44 -1.45 -1.73
C ASP A 34 -22.43 -0.28 -1.97
N GLN A 35 -22.51 0.23 -3.22
CA GLN A 35 -23.54 1.18 -3.67
C GLN A 35 -24.87 0.53 -4.07
N GLY A 36 -25.00 -0.79 -3.90
CA GLY A 36 -26.21 -1.53 -4.26
C GLY A 36 -26.38 -1.80 -5.77
N ILE A 37 -25.37 -1.50 -6.58
CA ILE A 37 -25.39 -1.73 -8.02
C ILE A 37 -25.05 -3.21 -8.29
N SER A 38 -25.82 -3.86 -9.18
CA SER A 38 -25.62 -5.27 -9.49
C SER A 38 -24.36 -5.54 -10.33
N LYS A 39 -23.82 -6.77 -10.22
CA LYS A 39 -22.71 -7.22 -11.07
C LYS A 39 -23.02 -7.12 -12.57
N TYR A 40 -24.27 -7.37 -12.95
CA TYR A 40 -24.69 -7.28 -14.34
C TYR A 40 -24.56 -5.86 -14.89
N GLU A 41 -25.04 -4.86 -14.14
CA GLU A 41 -24.96 -3.45 -14.52
C GLU A 41 -23.51 -2.99 -14.56
N PHE A 42 -22.69 -3.42 -13.60
CA PHE A 42 -21.26 -3.14 -13.59
C PHE A 42 -20.56 -3.69 -14.84
N TYR A 43 -20.72 -4.97 -15.18
CA TYR A 43 -20.06 -5.55 -16.34
C TYR A 43 -20.50 -4.91 -17.65
N LYS A 44 -21.80 -4.62 -17.77
CA LYS A 44 -22.34 -3.89 -18.94
C LYS A 44 -21.74 -2.49 -19.07
N PHE A 45 -21.57 -1.79 -17.95
CA PHE A 45 -20.91 -0.48 -17.91
C PHE A 45 -19.43 -0.58 -18.28
N ALA A 46 -18.71 -1.56 -17.73
CA ALA A 46 -17.30 -1.78 -18.00
C ALA A 46 -17.04 -2.07 -19.49
N GLU A 47 -17.84 -2.93 -20.10
CA GLU A 47 -17.77 -3.24 -21.53
C GLU A 47 -18.08 -2.01 -22.38
N LYS A 48 -19.18 -1.29 -22.09
CA LYS A 48 -19.61 -0.09 -22.83
C LYS A 48 -18.56 1.03 -22.80
N ASN A 49 -17.83 1.17 -21.68
CA ASN A 49 -16.85 2.24 -21.50
C ASN A 49 -15.39 1.77 -21.72
N GLY A 50 -15.16 0.54 -22.20
CA GLY A 50 -13.85 0.04 -22.54
C GLY A 50 -12.92 -0.11 -21.32
N LEU A 51 -13.47 -0.43 -20.13
CA LEU A 51 -12.64 -0.63 -18.95
C LEU A 51 -11.84 -1.92 -19.06
N GLU A 52 -10.56 -1.86 -18.72
CA GLU A 52 -9.66 -3.00 -18.72
C GLU A 52 -9.62 -3.67 -17.34
N ARG A 53 -9.65 -5.00 -17.33
CA ARG A 53 -9.54 -5.76 -16.09
C ARG A 53 -8.09 -5.95 -15.70
N VAL A 54 -7.64 -5.27 -14.64
CA VAL A 54 -6.26 -5.34 -14.11
C VAL A 54 -6.11 -6.30 -12.92
N GLY A 55 -7.22 -6.79 -12.38
CA GLY A 55 -7.22 -7.74 -11.27
C GLY A 55 -8.58 -8.38 -11.04
N GLN A 56 -8.69 -9.28 -10.04
CA GLN A 56 -9.95 -9.90 -9.70
C GLN A 56 -10.95 -8.85 -9.17
N GLY A 57 -11.96 -8.50 -9.98
CA GLY A 57 -12.96 -7.48 -9.63
C GLY A 57 -12.40 -6.06 -9.58
N ILE A 58 -11.28 -5.77 -10.26
CA ILE A 58 -10.69 -4.44 -10.36
C ILE A 58 -10.54 -4.09 -11.82
N TYR A 59 -11.14 -2.96 -12.20
CA TYR A 59 -11.15 -2.45 -13.56
C TYR A 59 -10.58 -1.04 -13.59
N VAL A 60 -10.01 -0.64 -14.72
CA VAL A 60 -9.39 0.67 -14.93
C VAL A 60 -9.75 1.20 -16.31
N SER A 61 -9.85 2.52 -16.45
CA SER A 61 -10.01 3.15 -17.76
C SER A 61 -8.75 2.95 -18.61
N ALA A 62 -8.90 2.77 -19.90
CA ALA A 62 -7.80 2.48 -20.83
C ALA A 62 -6.76 3.63 -20.93
N ASP A 63 -7.13 4.83 -20.54
CA ASP A 63 -6.28 6.04 -20.54
C ASP A 63 -5.51 6.24 -19.23
N VAL A 64 -5.69 5.35 -18.24
CA VAL A 64 -5.05 5.44 -16.93
C VAL A 64 -3.85 4.51 -16.85
N TRP A 65 -2.70 5.04 -16.43
CA TRP A 65 -1.50 4.22 -16.18
C TRP A 65 -1.71 3.27 -15.01
N PRO A 66 -1.39 1.99 -15.15
CA PRO A 66 -1.55 1.02 -14.08
C PRO A 66 -0.60 1.33 -12.92
N ASP A 67 -1.17 1.52 -11.73
CA ASP A 67 -0.44 1.67 -10.46
C ASP A 67 -0.41 0.33 -9.73
N SER A 68 0.72 -0.36 -9.83
CA SER A 68 0.91 -1.68 -9.20
C SER A 68 0.81 -1.62 -7.68
N MET A 69 1.25 -0.53 -7.03
CA MET A 69 1.14 -0.38 -5.57
C MET A 69 -0.33 -0.21 -5.15
N TYR A 70 -1.08 0.59 -5.90
CA TYR A 70 -2.51 0.76 -5.64
C TYR A 70 -3.29 -0.54 -5.89
N LEU A 71 -2.96 -1.28 -6.95
CA LEU A 71 -3.54 -2.59 -7.22
C LEU A 71 -3.29 -3.58 -6.08
N ILE A 72 -2.08 -3.62 -5.51
CA ILE A 72 -1.76 -4.44 -4.34
C ILE A 72 -2.65 -4.04 -3.15
N HIS A 73 -2.82 -2.75 -2.90
CA HIS A 73 -3.67 -2.24 -1.82
C HIS A 73 -5.14 -2.65 -2.00
N LEU A 74 -5.70 -2.48 -3.20
CA LEU A 74 -7.08 -2.85 -3.51
C LEU A 74 -7.33 -4.37 -3.35
N ARG A 75 -6.35 -5.21 -3.70
CA ARG A 75 -6.44 -6.68 -3.60
C ARG A 75 -6.20 -7.19 -2.18
N SER A 76 -5.48 -6.46 -1.36
CA SER A 76 -5.01 -6.90 -0.05
C SER A 76 -5.05 -5.77 0.96
N ALA A 77 -6.25 -5.41 1.42
CA ALA A 77 -6.48 -4.30 2.35
C ALA A 77 -5.72 -4.41 3.69
N GLN A 78 -5.21 -5.59 4.04
CA GLN A 78 -4.37 -5.80 5.23
C GLN A 78 -2.87 -5.67 4.96
N ALA A 79 -2.44 -5.60 3.72
CA ALA A 79 -1.05 -5.39 3.37
C ALA A 79 -0.67 -3.93 3.64
N ILE A 80 0.43 -3.72 4.35
CA ILE A 80 1.01 -2.40 4.61
C ILE A 80 2.39 -2.39 3.95
N PHE A 81 2.67 -1.43 3.07
CA PHE A 81 4.00 -1.30 2.47
C PHE A 81 5.05 -1.08 3.54
N SER A 82 6.18 -1.77 3.41
CA SER A 82 7.21 -1.87 4.45
C SER A 82 8.60 -2.06 3.86
N HIS A 83 9.63 -2.04 4.70
CA HIS A 83 11.01 -2.32 4.32
C HIS A 83 11.47 -1.47 3.12
N GLU A 84 12.04 -2.09 2.07
CA GLU A 84 12.63 -1.41 0.92
C GLU A 84 11.60 -0.55 0.17
N THR A 85 10.36 -1.04 0.03
CA THR A 85 9.29 -0.25 -0.63
C THR A 85 8.90 0.97 0.20
N ALA A 86 8.83 0.85 1.53
CA ALA A 86 8.54 1.99 2.39
C ALA A 86 9.69 3.00 2.40
N LEU A 87 10.96 2.54 2.37
CA LEU A 87 12.10 3.44 2.21
C LEU A 87 12.03 4.24 0.91
N PHE A 88 11.68 3.58 -0.19
CA PHE A 88 11.48 4.26 -1.49
C PHE A 88 10.33 5.28 -1.42
N LEU A 89 9.18 4.89 -0.90
CA LEU A 89 8.01 5.78 -0.77
C LEU A 89 8.25 7.00 0.14
N HIS A 90 9.17 6.90 1.09
CA HIS A 90 9.56 7.99 1.99
C HIS A 90 10.79 8.78 1.52
N ASP A 91 11.24 8.59 0.28
CA ASP A 91 12.43 9.24 -0.28
C ASP A 91 13.70 9.00 0.57
N MET A 92 13.80 7.80 1.20
CA MET A 92 14.94 7.38 1.99
C MET A 92 15.98 6.61 1.18
N THR A 93 15.68 6.34 -0.07
CA THR A 93 16.55 5.70 -1.08
C THR A 93 16.13 6.16 -2.47
N ASP A 94 17.12 6.42 -3.34
CA ASP A 94 16.89 6.74 -4.75
C ASP A 94 16.69 5.47 -5.61
N ARG A 95 16.89 4.29 -5.02
CA ARG A 95 16.77 3.02 -5.72
C ARG A 95 15.31 2.52 -5.65
N GLU A 96 14.64 2.46 -6.80
CA GLU A 96 13.37 1.77 -6.90
C GLU A 96 13.56 0.27 -6.57
N PRO A 97 12.71 -0.30 -5.69
CA PRO A 97 12.84 -1.70 -5.30
C PRO A 97 12.52 -2.63 -6.48
N SER A 98 13.33 -3.66 -6.69
CA SER A 98 13.12 -4.68 -7.74
C SER A 98 11.85 -5.51 -7.53
N TYR A 99 11.31 -5.51 -6.33
CA TYR A 99 10.05 -6.15 -5.92
C TYR A 99 9.42 -5.32 -4.81
N TYR A 100 8.09 -5.26 -4.80
CA TYR A 100 7.39 -4.61 -3.69
C TYR A 100 7.42 -5.47 -2.43
N SER A 101 7.57 -4.82 -1.27
CA SER A 101 7.58 -5.46 0.03
C SER A 101 6.44 -4.94 0.90
N VAL A 102 5.72 -5.87 1.51
CA VAL A 102 4.59 -5.58 2.39
C VAL A 102 4.68 -6.38 3.67
N THR A 103 4.09 -5.86 4.75
CA THR A 103 3.90 -6.58 6.00
C THR A 103 2.43 -6.86 6.21
N VAL A 104 2.12 -8.12 6.57
CA VAL A 104 0.79 -8.59 6.95
C VAL A 104 0.82 -9.14 8.37
N ARG A 105 -0.34 -9.22 9.03
CA ARG A 105 -0.44 -9.82 10.36
C ARG A 105 -0.28 -11.34 10.31
N THR A 106 0.23 -11.95 11.36
CA THR A 106 0.20 -13.41 11.55
C THR A 106 -1.23 -13.94 11.41
N GLY A 107 -1.38 -15.07 10.71
CA GLY A 107 -2.67 -15.68 10.38
C GLY A 107 -3.30 -15.20 9.06
N TYR A 108 -2.73 -14.20 8.40
CA TYR A 108 -3.11 -13.85 7.02
C TYR A 108 -2.49 -14.85 6.04
N ASN A 109 -3.27 -15.29 5.03
CA ASN A 109 -2.75 -16.15 3.96
C ASN A 109 -2.13 -15.29 2.84
N PRO A 110 -0.80 -15.23 2.70
CA PRO A 110 -0.12 -14.38 1.74
C PRO A 110 0.09 -15.02 0.36
N HIS A 111 -0.51 -16.17 0.09
CA HIS A 111 -0.23 -16.99 -1.10
C HIS A 111 -0.31 -16.15 -2.39
N ARG A 112 -1.41 -15.42 -2.60
CA ARG A 112 -1.61 -14.58 -3.79
C ARG A 112 -0.59 -13.46 -3.92
N LEU A 113 -0.23 -12.82 -2.82
CA LEU A 113 0.80 -11.77 -2.83
C LEU A 113 2.17 -12.34 -3.27
N LYS A 114 2.50 -13.54 -2.79
CA LYS A 114 3.76 -14.21 -3.15
C LYS A 114 3.77 -14.68 -4.61
N GLU A 115 2.64 -15.19 -5.11
CA GLU A 115 2.49 -15.54 -6.53
C GLU A 115 2.66 -14.32 -7.45
N ASP A 116 2.24 -13.13 -7.00
CA ASP A 116 2.45 -11.87 -7.71
C ASP A 116 3.88 -11.31 -7.56
N GLY A 117 4.82 -12.06 -6.98
CA GLY A 117 6.22 -11.66 -6.82
C GLY A 117 6.47 -10.66 -5.68
N ILE A 118 5.49 -10.46 -4.78
CA ILE A 118 5.59 -9.52 -3.68
C ILE A 118 6.31 -10.18 -2.50
N LYS A 119 7.31 -9.51 -1.94
CA LYS A 119 7.99 -9.95 -0.72
C LYS A 119 7.10 -9.68 0.50
N VAL A 120 6.68 -10.74 1.17
CA VAL A 120 5.74 -10.63 2.28
C VAL A 120 6.43 -10.92 3.60
N TYR A 121 6.41 -9.95 4.48
CA TYR A 121 6.82 -10.08 5.88
C TYR A 121 5.60 -10.30 6.77
N THR A 122 5.80 -10.95 7.90
CA THR A 122 4.73 -11.19 8.89
C THR A 122 5.10 -10.61 10.24
N ILE A 123 4.08 -10.08 10.92
CA ILE A 123 4.23 -9.51 12.27
C ILE A 123 3.08 -9.97 13.16
N ARG A 124 3.28 -10.00 14.46
CA ARG A 124 2.21 -10.24 15.44
C ARG A 124 1.08 -9.22 15.27
N LYS A 125 -0.16 -9.66 15.48
CA LYS A 125 -1.37 -8.86 15.26
C LYS A 125 -1.34 -7.51 16.00
N GLU A 126 -0.83 -7.52 17.23
CA GLU A 126 -0.76 -6.35 18.12
C GLU A 126 0.19 -5.27 17.58
N LEU A 127 1.22 -5.68 16.83
CA LEU A 127 2.23 -4.80 16.26
C LEU A 127 1.96 -4.38 14.81
N HIS A 128 0.91 -4.96 14.18
CA HIS A 128 0.62 -4.72 12.77
C HIS A 128 0.19 -3.28 12.48
N MET A 129 -0.53 -2.65 13.41
CA MET A 129 -1.00 -1.26 13.23
C MET A 129 -0.02 -0.22 13.77
N LEU A 130 1.04 -0.64 14.48
CA LEU A 130 2.05 0.24 15.07
C LEU A 130 2.85 0.93 13.95
N GLY A 131 2.86 2.25 13.91
CA GLY A 131 3.53 3.06 12.89
C GLY A 131 2.84 3.04 11.51
N LYS A 132 1.58 2.55 11.40
CA LYS A 132 0.84 2.63 10.14
C LYS A 132 0.50 4.07 9.80
N SER A 133 0.82 4.46 8.57
CA SER A 133 0.55 5.75 7.97
C SER A 133 -0.03 5.58 6.58
N LYS A 134 -0.16 6.68 5.85
CA LYS A 134 -0.59 6.72 4.45
C LYS A 134 0.36 7.59 3.65
N ILE A 135 0.65 7.21 2.43
CA ILE A 135 1.47 7.97 1.50
C ILE A 135 0.90 7.90 0.10
N LYS A 136 1.23 8.86 -0.75
CA LYS A 136 0.90 8.79 -2.17
C LYS A 136 1.94 7.97 -2.92
N THR A 137 1.48 7.10 -3.82
CA THR A 137 2.34 6.44 -4.80
C THR A 137 2.87 7.46 -5.82
N PRO A 138 3.87 7.12 -6.65
CA PRO A 138 4.31 7.97 -7.75
C PRO A 138 3.19 8.34 -8.74
N PHE A 139 2.11 7.55 -8.79
CA PHE A 139 0.93 7.79 -9.62
C PHE A 139 -0.18 8.60 -8.90
N GLY A 140 0.04 9.01 -7.65
CA GLY A 140 -0.87 9.86 -6.89
C GLY A 140 -1.89 9.15 -6.00
N HIS A 141 -2.02 7.83 -6.08
CA HIS A 141 -2.96 7.07 -5.24
C HIS A 141 -2.45 6.93 -3.81
N THR A 142 -3.37 6.98 -2.86
CA THR A 142 -3.03 6.83 -1.44
C THR A 142 -3.01 5.37 -1.03
N VAL A 143 -1.89 4.91 -0.48
CA VAL A 143 -1.68 3.54 -0.01
C VAL A 143 -1.23 3.50 1.46
N PRO A 144 -1.51 2.41 2.19
CA PRO A 144 -1.01 2.22 3.55
C PRO A 144 0.48 1.88 3.51
N VAL A 145 1.25 2.57 4.36
CA VAL A 145 2.69 2.37 4.52
C VAL A 145 3.04 2.45 5.99
N TYR A 146 4.13 1.86 6.44
CA TYR A 146 4.69 2.21 7.74
C TYR A 146 5.44 3.55 7.66
N ASP A 147 5.38 4.33 8.76
CA ASP A 147 6.16 5.55 8.88
C ASP A 147 7.69 5.27 8.86
N ILE A 148 8.48 6.31 8.76
CA ILE A 148 9.94 6.20 8.59
C ILE A 148 10.57 5.48 9.79
N GLU A 149 10.18 5.83 11.00
CA GLU A 149 10.71 5.28 12.24
C GLU A 149 10.43 3.79 12.36
N ARG A 150 9.19 3.39 12.05
CA ARG A 150 8.82 1.99 12.00
C ARG A 150 9.56 1.25 10.89
N THR A 151 9.70 1.85 9.74
CA THR A 151 10.39 1.25 8.59
C THR A 151 11.85 0.97 8.90
N LEU A 152 12.56 1.89 9.53
CA LEU A 152 13.95 1.68 9.98
C LEU A 152 14.06 0.49 10.94
N CYS A 153 13.14 0.38 11.89
CA CYS A 153 13.12 -0.75 12.83
C CYS A 153 12.84 -2.08 12.11
N ASP A 154 11.92 -2.10 11.12
CA ASP A 154 11.60 -3.32 10.36
C ASP A 154 12.78 -3.77 9.48
N VAL A 155 13.47 -2.85 8.80
CA VAL A 155 14.68 -3.14 8.03
C VAL A 155 15.77 -3.72 8.94
N LEU A 156 16.01 -3.09 10.10
CA LEU A 156 17.00 -3.56 11.05
C LEU A 156 16.66 -4.95 11.62
N ARG A 157 15.38 -5.21 11.88
CA ARG A 157 14.90 -6.53 12.33
C ARG A 157 15.13 -7.61 11.29
N SER A 158 14.99 -7.26 10.03
CA SER A 158 15.10 -8.18 8.88
C SER A 158 16.51 -8.18 8.26
N ARG A 159 17.54 -7.72 8.98
CA ARG A 159 18.93 -7.54 8.49
C ARG A 159 19.57 -8.78 7.86
N ASN A 160 19.09 -9.99 8.18
CA ASN A 160 19.58 -11.20 7.54
C ASN A 160 19.04 -11.40 6.10
N GLY A 161 18.04 -10.63 5.69
CA GLY A 161 17.41 -10.67 4.37
C GLY A 161 17.40 -9.33 3.64
N VAL A 162 18.04 -8.30 4.22
CA VAL A 162 18.22 -6.96 3.65
C VAL A 162 19.70 -6.61 3.78
N GLU A 163 20.28 -6.00 2.74
CA GLU A 163 21.67 -5.56 2.79
C GLU A 163 21.85 -4.53 3.91
N ILE A 164 22.83 -4.74 4.78
CA ILE A 164 23.09 -3.83 5.93
C ILE A 164 23.39 -2.40 5.47
N GLN A 165 23.95 -2.22 4.27
CA GLN A 165 24.20 -0.92 3.68
C GLN A 165 22.92 -0.12 3.46
N VAL A 166 21.82 -0.77 3.04
CA VAL A 166 20.50 -0.13 2.86
C VAL A 166 20.02 0.48 4.17
N PHE A 167 20.16 -0.26 5.28
CA PHE A 167 19.82 0.26 6.61
C PHE A 167 20.71 1.44 7.02
N GLN A 168 22.04 1.30 6.83
CA GLN A 168 22.99 2.35 7.23
C GLN A 168 22.76 3.66 6.47
N ASP A 169 22.50 3.57 5.17
CA ASP A 169 22.28 4.76 4.34
C ASP A 169 20.92 5.40 4.67
N ALA A 170 19.88 4.60 4.88
CA ALA A 170 18.59 5.09 5.34
C ALA A 170 18.71 5.77 6.72
N LEU A 171 19.43 5.18 7.68
CA LEU A 171 19.62 5.78 9.01
C LEU A 171 20.43 7.08 8.92
N LYS A 172 21.49 7.16 8.10
CA LYS A 172 22.24 8.40 7.86
C LYS A 172 21.36 9.50 7.26
N SER A 173 20.48 9.13 6.33
CA SER A 173 19.50 10.06 5.76
C SER A 173 18.51 10.54 6.82
N TYR A 174 17.99 9.61 7.63
CA TYR A 174 17.03 9.92 8.70
C TYR A 174 17.57 10.90 9.74
N VAL A 175 18.79 10.72 10.23
CA VAL A 175 19.33 11.61 11.28
C VAL A 175 19.54 13.05 10.82
N LYS A 176 19.64 13.29 9.52
CA LYS A 176 19.71 14.63 8.92
C LYS A 176 18.35 15.32 8.78
N ARG A 177 17.24 14.57 8.87
CA ARG A 177 15.89 15.11 8.71
C ARG A 177 15.51 16.03 9.87
N LYS A 178 14.81 17.12 9.56
CA LYS A 178 14.27 18.05 10.57
C LYS A 178 13.03 17.48 11.27
N ASP A 179 12.28 16.64 10.59
CA ASP A 179 11.03 16.01 11.03
C ASP A 179 11.24 14.66 11.71
N LYS A 180 12.49 14.24 11.96
CA LYS A 180 12.79 12.99 12.67
C LYS A 180 12.19 12.96 14.07
N ASN A 181 11.66 11.80 14.46
CA ASN A 181 11.08 11.57 15.77
C ASN A 181 11.81 10.44 16.51
N LEU A 182 12.92 10.80 17.17
CA LEU A 182 13.74 9.83 17.92
C LEU A 182 12.98 9.12 19.04
N ARG A 183 11.96 9.78 19.62
CA ARG A 183 11.11 9.15 20.63
C ARG A 183 10.30 8.01 20.05
N SER A 184 9.61 8.25 18.93
CA SER A 184 8.84 7.19 18.22
C SER A 184 9.77 6.09 17.73
N LEU A 185 10.95 6.44 17.18
CA LEU A 185 11.95 5.48 16.74
C LEU A 185 12.33 4.52 17.87
N MET A 186 12.64 5.04 19.07
CA MET A 186 13.03 4.21 20.21
C MET A 186 11.85 3.38 20.74
N GLN A 187 10.64 3.93 20.78
CA GLN A 187 9.44 3.19 21.16
C GLN A 187 9.19 2.00 20.22
N TYR A 188 9.34 2.20 18.92
CA TYR A 188 9.19 1.11 17.94
C TYR A 188 10.32 0.11 18.02
N ALA A 189 11.56 0.58 18.26
CA ALA A 189 12.71 -0.30 18.43
C ALA A 189 12.55 -1.22 19.65
N ASP A 190 12.01 -0.71 20.77
CA ASP A 190 11.71 -1.52 21.96
C ASP A 190 10.59 -2.54 21.67
N ALA A 191 9.48 -2.10 21.05
CA ALA A 191 8.36 -2.97 20.70
C ALA A 191 8.75 -4.10 19.73
N LEU A 192 9.72 -3.84 18.85
CA LEU A 192 10.23 -4.77 17.83
C LEU A 192 11.48 -5.52 18.27
N ASN A 193 11.98 -5.31 19.51
CA ASN A 193 13.17 -5.91 20.10
C ASN A 193 14.46 -5.66 19.29
N VAL A 194 14.63 -4.45 18.77
CA VAL A 194 15.83 -4.04 18.03
C VAL A 194 16.58 -2.86 18.68
N SER A 195 16.12 -2.36 19.82
CA SER A 195 16.70 -1.19 20.50
C SER A 195 18.17 -1.38 20.87
N ALA A 196 18.55 -2.57 21.34
CA ALA A 196 19.94 -2.88 21.67
C ALA A 196 20.88 -2.83 20.45
N ILE A 197 20.34 -3.10 19.25
CA ILE A 197 21.09 -3.08 17.99
C ILE A 197 21.11 -1.65 17.43
N LEU A 198 20.01 -0.91 17.57
CA LEU A 198 19.86 0.44 17.03
C LEU A 198 20.71 1.49 17.78
N LYS A 199 20.74 1.40 19.11
CA LYS A 199 21.44 2.38 19.98
C LYS A 199 22.87 2.69 19.55
N PRO A 200 23.77 1.70 19.33
CA PRO A 200 25.14 1.99 18.91
C PRO A 200 25.24 2.78 17.62
N TYR A 201 24.33 2.54 16.66
CA TYR A 201 24.30 3.33 15.42
C TYR A 201 23.90 4.78 15.65
N LEU A 202 22.94 5.03 16.55
CA LEU A 202 22.49 6.38 16.89
C LEU A 202 23.58 7.15 17.68
N GLU A 203 24.29 6.50 18.59
CA GLU A 203 25.38 7.09 19.35
C GLU A 203 26.55 7.58 18.48
N VAL A 204 26.74 6.95 17.33
CA VAL A 204 27.78 7.36 16.36
C VAL A 204 27.30 8.48 15.43
N LEU A 205 25.99 8.57 15.19
CA LEU A 205 25.43 9.46 14.16
C LEU A 205 24.83 10.76 14.72
N LEU A 206 24.54 10.83 16.03
CA LEU A 206 23.97 11.98 16.72
C LEU A 206 25.01 12.70 17.59
#